data_17b5603eaec1d62ae9a0a829d8560efa
#
_entry.id   17b5603eaec1d62ae9a0a829d8560efa
#
_cell.length_a   1.000
_cell.length_b   1.000
_cell.length_c   1.000
_cell.angle_alpha   90.00
_cell.angle_beta   90.00
_cell.angle_gamma   90.00
#
_symmetry.space_group_name_H-M   'P 1'
#
loop_
_entity.id
_entity.type
_entity.pdbx_description
1 polymer ?
#
loop_
_entity_poly.entity_id
_entity_poly.type
_entity_poly.pdbx_seq_one_letter_code
_entity_poly.pdbx_strand_id
1 'polypeptide(L)'
;GVKLSGNQQLYPDTAWISICGVAKRYQHCGYGTLLLQKTLQQLREKGIHKVFLGQDFANFFSGIPAPNKQKCGFFQRIGFTLNGEDHYDLEGSLTDNAKIEEFDETPWHDICVTDCYHGEKEALLGFLDREFPGRWEYEAGTALQHGKAPEEIIMLWTPDRSELIGYCMLTVEKDARQQPNGRGGLGPIGIAKKIRGHHVGDYILHQSLCQLRKLGVETVNIDWTILKAFYGQFDFYAARTYRAAYMEL
;
A
#
# COMPACT_ATOMS: atom_id res chain seq x y z
N GLY A 1 18.64 6.73 5.23
CA GLY A 1 18.18 5.45 5.76
C GLY A 1 18.11 4.40 4.67
N VAL A 2 18.71 3.26 4.91
CA VAL A 2 18.71 2.10 4.02
C VAL A 2 18.19 0.89 4.79
N LYS A 3 17.32 0.10 4.15
CA LYS A 3 16.89 -1.21 4.64
C LYS A 3 17.40 -2.29 3.69
N LEU A 4 17.84 -3.41 4.24
CA LEU A 4 18.16 -4.63 3.50
C LEU A 4 16.96 -5.56 3.55
N SER A 5 16.80 -6.41 2.51
CA SER A 5 15.74 -7.41 2.50
C SER A 5 15.91 -8.41 3.64
N GLY A 6 14.88 -8.51 4.48
CA GLY A 6 14.75 -9.59 5.47
C GLY A 6 14.08 -10.84 4.90
N ASN A 7 13.52 -10.76 3.70
CA ASN A 7 12.88 -11.86 3.00
C ASN A 7 13.58 -12.12 1.66
N GLN A 8 14.54 -13.04 1.68
CA GLN A 8 15.36 -13.38 0.51
C GLN A 8 14.59 -14.17 -0.56
N GLN A 9 13.45 -14.75 -0.22
CA GLN A 9 12.59 -15.45 -1.18
C GLN A 9 11.84 -14.47 -2.07
N LEU A 10 11.26 -13.41 -1.49
CA LEU A 10 10.51 -12.38 -2.24
C LEU A 10 11.42 -11.33 -2.88
N TYR A 11 12.48 -10.95 -2.19
CA TYR A 11 13.38 -9.88 -2.61
C TYR A 11 14.84 -10.32 -2.40
N PRO A 12 15.33 -11.26 -3.21
CA PRO A 12 16.72 -11.69 -3.12
C PRO A 12 17.65 -10.51 -3.38
N ASP A 13 18.70 -10.42 -2.59
CA ASP A 13 19.79 -9.44 -2.75
C ASP A 13 19.31 -8.00 -3.02
N THR A 14 18.24 -7.62 -2.33
CA THR A 14 17.55 -6.35 -2.53
C THR A 14 17.71 -5.41 -1.34
N ALA A 15 17.83 -4.12 -1.62
CA ALA A 15 17.82 -3.06 -0.63
C ALA A 15 16.87 -1.91 -1.03
N TRP A 16 16.45 -1.15 -0.04
CA TRP A 16 15.65 0.05 -0.21
C TRP A 16 16.35 1.26 0.41
N ILE A 17 16.49 2.33 -0.37
CA ILE A 17 16.83 3.64 0.16
C ILE A 17 15.53 4.31 0.56
N SER A 18 15.11 4.12 1.81
CA SER A 18 13.82 4.62 2.32
C SER A 18 13.83 6.14 2.47
N ILE A 19 14.96 6.74 2.76
CA ILE A 19 15.12 8.19 2.87
C ILE A 19 16.55 8.62 2.51
N CYS A 20 16.63 9.69 1.71
CA CYS A 20 17.88 10.36 1.37
C CYS A 20 17.66 11.87 1.34
N GLY A 21 18.48 12.63 2.03
CA GLY A 21 18.36 14.08 2.07
C GLY A 21 19.68 14.77 2.38
N VAL A 22 19.81 15.99 1.85
CA VAL A 22 20.91 16.92 2.13
C VAL A 22 20.32 18.21 2.62
N ALA A 23 20.78 18.73 3.75
CA ALA A 23 20.32 19.97 4.31
C ALA A 23 20.45 21.12 3.27
N LYS A 24 19.44 22.01 3.22
CA LYS A 24 19.30 23.04 2.18
C LYS A 24 20.59 23.82 1.91
N ARG A 25 21.31 24.23 2.97
CA ARG A 25 22.56 25.01 2.89
C ARG A 25 23.73 24.25 2.22
N TYR A 26 23.64 22.92 2.09
CA TYR A 26 24.67 22.06 1.50
C TYR A 26 24.22 21.41 0.18
N GLN A 27 23.04 21.77 -0.33
CA GLN A 27 22.58 21.32 -1.62
C GLN A 27 23.41 21.97 -2.75
N HIS A 28 23.40 21.36 -3.92
CA HIS A 28 24.16 21.78 -5.11
C HIS A 28 25.70 21.79 -4.96
N CYS A 29 26.24 21.25 -3.86
CA CYS A 29 27.68 21.13 -3.60
C CYS A 29 28.23 19.70 -3.85
N GLY A 30 27.48 18.83 -4.54
CA GLY A 30 27.91 17.46 -4.81
C GLY A 30 27.64 16.45 -3.69
N TYR A 31 27.27 16.87 -2.49
CA TYR A 31 27.11 15.97 -1.33
C TYR A 31 26.05 14.89 -1.54
N GLY A 32 24.94 15.18 -2.23
CA GLY A 32 23.90 14.19 -2.53
C GLY A 32 24.42 13.07 -3.45
N THR A 33 25.21 13.44 -4.46
CA THR A 33 25.86 12.48 -5.36
C THR A 33 26.84 11.61 -4.59
N LEU A 34 27.73 12.22 -3.80
CA LEU A 34 28.71 11.50 -2.99
C LEU A 34 28.06 10.54 -2.00
N LEU A 35 26.98 10.98 -1.32
CA LEU A 35 26.22 10.16 -0.37
C LEU A 35 25.65 8.90 -1.06
N LEU A 36 24.98 9.08 -2.21
CA LEU A 36 24.39 7.97 -2.95
C LEU A 36 25.46 7.03 -3.52
N GLN A 37 26.53 7.58 -4.11
CA GLN A 37 27.63 6.77 -4.65
C GLN A 37 28.28 5.89 -3.56
N LYS A 38 28.55 6.45 -2.37
CA LYS A 38 29.09 5.67 -1.24
C LYS A 38 28.07 4.63 -0.75
N THR A 39 26.80 4.98 -0.67
CA THR A 39 25.75 4.04 -0.28
C THR A 39 25.66 2.86 -1.26
N LEU A 40 25.64 3.15 -2.57
CA LEU A 40 25.55 2.12 -3.60
C LEU A 40 26.81 1.23 -3.63
N GLN A 41 28.01 1.82 -3.41
CA GLN A 41 29.24 1.05 -3.29
C GLN A 41 29.14 0.07 -2.09
N GLN A 42 28.75 0.53 -0.90
CA GLN A 42 28.59 -0.34 0.26
C GLN A 42 27.55 -1.44 0.06
N LEU A 43 26.49 -1.16 -0.69
CA LEU A 43 25.48 -2.16 -1.03
C LEU A 43 26.04 -3.24 -1.97
N ARG A 44 26.84 -2.86 -3.01
CA ARG A 44 27.55 -3.82 -3.87
C ARG A 44 28.50 -4.71 -3.06
N GLU A 45 29.27 -4.12 -2.15
CA GLU A 45 30.20 -4.86 -1.27
C GLU A 45 29.47 -5.86 -0.34
N LYS A 46 28.17 -5.64 -0.09
CA LYS A 46 27.28 -6.55 0.66
C LYS A 46 26.56 -7.58 -0.23
N GLY A 47 26.86 -7.63 -1.53
CA GLY A 47 26.20 -8.54 -2.46
C GLY A 47 24.76 -8.14 -2.82
N ILE A 48 24.40 -6.89 -2.67
CA ILE A 48 23.10 -6.38 -3.11
C ILE A 48 23.17 -6.13 -4.61
N HIS A 49 22.17 -6.67 -5.34
CA HIS A 49 22.07 -6.55 -6.79
C HIS A 49 20.96 -5.60 -7.23
N LYS A 50 19.97 -5.33 -6.36
CA LYS A 50 18.85 -4.46 -6.70
C LYS A 50 18.55 -3.45 -5.59
N VAL A 51 18.35 -2.19 -5.99
CA VAL A 51 18.06 -1.09 -5.07
C VAL A 51 16.83 -0.33 -5.54
N PHE A 52 15.86 -0.15 -4.64
CA PHE A 52 14.69 0.70 -4.85
C PHE A 52 14.80 2.00 -4.05
N LEU A 53 14.20 3.06 -4.58
CA LEU A 53 13.95 4.29 -3.82
C LEU A 53 12.58 4.22 -3.16
N GLY A 54 12.56 4.10 -1.84
CA GLY A 54 11.33 3.85 -1.08
C GLY A 54 10.73 2.46 -1.34
N GLN A 55 9.45 2.30 -1.09
CA GLN A 55 8.68 1.06 -1.33
C GLN A 55 9.09 -0.13 -0.45
N ASP A 56 9.78 0.10 0.64
CA ASP A 56 10.08 -0.95 1.62
C ASP A 56 8.79 -1.45 2.31
N PHE A 57 8.87 -2.53 3.07
CA PHE A 57 7.71 -3.11 3.74
C PHE A 57 7.00 -2.17 4.73
N ALA A 58 7.69 -1.18 5.30
CA ALA A 58 7.05 -0.17 6.14
C ALA A 58 6.50 1.02 5.32
N ASN A 59 6.80 1.05 4.02
CA ASN A 59 6.35 2.04 3.03
C ASN A 59 6.45 3.50 3.51
N PHE A 60 7.62 3.89 4.06
CA PHE A 60 7.84 5.25 4.55
C PHE A 60 7.70 6.30 3.44
N PHE A 61 8.21 6.00 2.23
CA PHE A 61 7.95 6.72 1.00
C PHE A 61 7.76 5.74 -0.15
N SER A 62 6.81 6.03 -1.03
CA SER A 62 6.51 5.21 -2.21
C SER A 62 7.43 5.50 -3.41
N GLY A 63 8.51 6.26 -3.22
CA GLY A 63 9.45 6.66 -4.25
C GLY A 63 10.04 8.06 -4.03
N ILE A 64 10.37 8.76 -5.11
CA ILE A 64 10.84 10.14 -5.11
C ILE A 64 9.66 11.06 -4.79
N PRO A 65 9.62 11.74 -3.63
CA PRO A 65 8.47 12.55 -3.24
C PRO A 65 8.37 13.83 -4.07
N ALA A 66 7.11 14.23 -4.39
CA ALA A 66 6.79 15.39 -5.21
C ALA A 66 7.72 15.46 -6.46
N PRO A 67 7.61 14.48 -7.38
CA PRO A 67 8.54 14.33 -8.49
C PRO A 67 8.48 15.54 -9.41
N ASN A 68 9.65 15.99 -9.83
CA ASN A 68 9.80 17.01 -10.86
C ASN A 68 11.03 16.70 -11.71
N LYS A 69 11.21 17.43 -12.83
CA LYS A 69 12.30 17.20 -13.77
C LYS A 69 13.69 17.25 -13.10
N GLN A 70 13.87 18.13 -12.13
CA GLN A 70 15.16 18.29 -11.43
C GLN A 70 15.46 17.09 -10.51
N LYS A 71 14.49 16.69 -9.66
CA LYS A 71 14.64 15.55 -8.74
C LYS A 71 14.82 14.25 -9.51
N CYS A 72 13.94 13.99 -10.47
CA CYS A 72 14.01 12.81 -11.32
C CYS A 72 15.34 12.73 -12.07
N GLY A 73 15.75 13.83 -12.71
CA GLY A 73 17.01 13.92 -13.43
C GLY A 73 18.25 13.76 -12.53
N PHE A 74 18.17 14.11 -11.25
CA PHE A 74 19.24 13.83 -10.29
C PHE A 74 19.45 12.32 -10.11
N PHE A 75 18.38 11.58 -9.82
CA PHE A 75 18.47 10.13 -9.64
C PHE A 75 18.84 9.39 -10.94
N GLN A 76 18.30 9.82 -12.08
CA GLN A 76 18.66 9.27 -13.39
C GLN A 76 20.16 9.43 -13.70
N ARG A 77 20.76 10.60 -13.42
CA ARG A 77 22.22 10.81 -13.61
C ARG A 77 23.07 9.92 -12.70
N ILE A 78 22.55 9.44 -11.60
CA ILE A 78 23.24 8.48 -10.71
C ILE A 78 23.10 7.06 -11.26
N GLY A 79 22.12 6.81 -12.13
CA GLY A 79 21.86 5.52 -12.77
C GLY A 79 20.54 4.85 -12.41
N PHE A 80 19.66 5.54 -11.67
CA PHE A 80 18.33 4.99 -11.39
C PHE A 80 17.43 5.06 -12.62
N THR A 81 16.72 3.97 -12.85
CA THR A 81 15.61 3.88 -13.81
C THR A 81 14.33 4.33 -13.13
N LEU A 82 13.61 5.26 -13.74
CA LEU A 82 12.30 5.69 -13.24
C LEU A 82 11.21 4.78 -13.77
N ASN A 83 10.26 4.42 -12.94
CA ASN A 83 9.00 3.83 -13.41
C ASN A 83 8.14 4.93 -14.08
N GLY A 84 7.42 4.57 -15.14
CA GLY A 84 6.65 5.52 -15.96
C GLY A 84 5.45 6.15 -15.23
N GLU A 85 4.94 5.54 -14.16
CA GLU A 85 3.72 5.95 -13.47
C GLU A 85 4.00 6.67 -12.15
N ASP A 86 3.13 7.63 -11.81
CA ASP A 86 3.11 8.24 -10.49
C ASP A 86 2.33 7.36 -9.51
N HIS A 87 2.86 7.25 -8.29
CA HIS A 87 2.19 6.66 -7.16
C HIS A 87 1.68 7.76 -6.23
N TYR A 88 0.60 7.49 -5.54
CA TYR A 88 -0.07 8.46 -4.69
C TYR A 88 -0.26 7.90 -3.29
N ASP A 89 -0.10 8.76 -2.29
CA ASP A 89 -0.79 8.60 -1.02
C ASP A 89 -2.05 9.45 -1.10
N LEU A 90 -3.19 8.81 -0.89
CA LEU A 90 -4.49 9.47 -0.92
C LEU A 90 -5.00 9.66 0.50
N GLU A 91 -5.75 10.73 0.71
CA GLU A 91 -6.42 11.02 1.96
C GLU A 91 -7.88 11.33 1.71
N GLY A 92 -8.76 10.86 2.61
CA GLY A 92 -10.20 11.11 2.53
C GLY A 92 -10.84 11.10 3.92
N SER A 93 -11.93 11.85 4.06
CA SER A 93 -12.74 11.87 5.28
C SER A 93 -13.85 10.84 5.19
N LEU A 94 -14.12 10.16 6.30
CA LEU A 94 -15.30 9.30 6.46
C LEU A 94 -16.47 10.03 7.15
N THR A 95 -16.20 11.20 7.75
CA THR A 95 -17.21 12.04 8.38
C THR A 95 -17.96 12.82 7.32
N ASP A 96 -19.30 12.82 7.39
CA ASP A 96 -20.19 13.54 6.47
C ASP A 96 -19.89 13.29 4.98
N ASN A 97 -19.49 12.08 4.63
CA ASN A 97 -19.17 11.68 3.26
C ASN A 97 -20.42 11.15 2.56
N ALA A 98 -21.07 12.01 1.77
CA ALA A 98 -22.29 11.67 1.05
C ALA A 98 -22.11 10.49 0.07
N LYS A 99 -20.90 10.28 -0.47
CA LYS A 99 -20.63 9.14 -1.38
C LYS A 99 -20.68 7.79 -0.68
N ILE A 100 -20.40 7.77 0.63
CA ILE A 100 -20.55 6.56 1.44
C ILE A 100 -22.02 6.35 1.82
N GLU A 101 -22.73 7.44 2.18
CA GLU A 101 -24.14 7.36 2.62
C GLU A 101 -25.11 6.97 1.49
N GLU A 102 -24.84 7.47 0.28
CA GLU A 102 -25.70 7.32 -0.91
C GLU A 102 -25.31 6.11 -1.78
N PHE A 103 -24.33 5.31 -1.36
CA PHE A 103 -23.86 4.18 -2.15
C PHE A 103 -24.94 3.08 -2.25
N ASP A 104 -25.34 2.72 -3.48
CA ASP A 104 -26.29 1.65 -3.73
C ASP A 104 -25.59 0.29 -3.73
N GLU A 105 -25.83 -0.53 -2.72
CA GLU A 105 -25.31 -1.89 -2.60
C GLU A 105 -26.12 -2.94 -3.34
N THR A 106 -27.33 -2.58 -3.82
CA THR A 106 -28.31 -3.52 -4.41
C THR A 106 -27.72 -4.38 -5.55
N PRO A 107 -26.85 -3.87 -6.44
CA PRO A 107 -26.33 -4.66 -7.55
C PRO A 107 -25.50 -5.88 -7.14
N TRP A 108 -24.99 -5.92 -5.89
CA TRP A 108 -24.06 -6.97 -5.47
C TRP A 108 -24.61 -7.95 -4.43
N HIS A 109 -25.80 -7.70 -3.89
CA HIS A 109 -26.39 -8.55 -2.83
C HIS A 109 -26.65 -10.00 -3.29
N ASP A 110 -26.85 -10.23 -4.60
CA ASP A 110 -27.03 -11.56 -5.18
C ASP A 110 -25.74 -12.26 -5.60
N ILE A 111 -24.62 -11.53 -5.63
CA ILE A 111 -23.34 -12.06 -6.16
C ILE A 111 -22.20 -12.08 -5.16
N CYS A 112 -22.31 -11.36 -4.04
CA CYS A 112 -21.28 -11.36 -3.01
C CYS A 112 -21.81 -11.00 -1.62
N VAL A 113 -21.10 -11.49 -0.61
CA VAL A 113 -21.33 -11.23 0.82
C VAL A 113 -20.06 -10.71 1.44
N THR A 114 -20.14 -9.56 2.10
CA THR A 114 -19.00 -8.99 2.83
C THR A 114 -19.07 -9.35 4.29
N ASP A 115 -17.97 -9.79 4.86
CA ASP A 115 -17.85 -10.14 6.27
C ASP A 115 -16.43 -9.81 6.77
N CYS A 116 -16.27 -9.76 8.10
CA CYS A 116 -14.94 -9.69 8.70
C CYS A 116 -14.32 -11.09 8.76
N TYR A 117 -12.99 -11.13 8.96
CA TYR A 117 -12.25 -12.37 9.18
C TYR A 117 -12.68 -13.04 10.49
N HIS A 118 -13.01 -14.34 10.45
CA HIS A 118 -13.39 -15.14 11.60
C HIS A 118 -12.51 -16.38 11.82
N GLY A 119 -11.28 -16.34 11.30
CA GLY A 119 -10.32 -17.43 11.46
C GLY A 119 -10.07 -18.25 10.18
N GLU A 120 -10.59 -17.82 9.03
CA GLU A 120 -10.47 -18.52 7.73
C GLU A 120 -9.09 -18.28 7.09
N LYS A 121 -8.02 -18.56 7.84
CA LYS A 121 -6.63 -18.31 7.43
C LYS A 121 -6.28 -19.01 6.11
N GLU A 122 -6.65 -20.28 5.98
CA GLU A 122 -6.36 -21.07 4.79
C GLU A 122 -7.09 -20.51 3.56
N ALA A 123 -8.34 -20.05 3.71
CA ALA A 123 -9.09 -19.45 2.63
C ALA A 123 -8.46 -18.12 2.19
N LEU A 124 -8.06 -17.27 3.15
CA LEU A 124 -7.42 -15.98 2.86
C LEU A 124 -6.05 -16.17 2.19
N LEU A 125 -5.18 -17.00 2.75
CA LEU A 125 -3.84 -17.21 2.18
C LEU A 125 -3.91 -17.95 0.84
N GLY A 126 -4.80 -18.94 0.67
CA GLY A 126 -5.03 -19.60 -0.60
C GLY A 126 -5.61 -18.68 -1.68
N PHE A 127 -6.45 -17.72 -1.31
CA PHE A 127 -6.90 -16.68 -2.22
C PHE A 127 -5.74 -15.77 -2.66
N LEU A 128 -4.91 -15.34 -1.72
CA LEU A 128 -3.76 -14.47 -2.00
C LEU A 128 -2.69 -15.15 -2.84
N ASP A 129 -2.36 -16.41 -2.55
CA ASP A 129 -1.43 -17.21 -3.35
C ASP A 129 -1.93 -17.35 -4.81
N ARG A 130 -3.21 -17.56 -5.01
CA ARG A 130 -3.80 -17.72 -6.35
C ARG A 130 -3.92 -16.39 -7.12
N GLU A 131 -4.38 -15.31 -6.48
CA GLU A 131 -4.74 -14.06 -7.15
C GLU A 131 -3.69 -12.96 -7.04
N PHE A 132 -2.90 -12.96 -5.95
CA PHE A 132 -1.94 -11.92 -5.58
C PHE A 132 -0.69 -12.50 -4.92
N PRO A 133 0.00 -13.46 -5.57
CA PRO A 133 1.15 -14.13 -4.96
C PRO A 133 2.28 -13.16 -4.62
N GLY A 134 3.05 -13.50 -3.60
CA GLY A 134 4.23 -12.77 -3.20
C GLY A 134 4.01 -11.78 -2.05
N ARG A 135 4.15 -10.47 -2.28
CA ARG A 135 4.17 -9.49 -1.19
C ARG A 135 2.86 -9.47 -0.39
N TRP A 136 1.71 -9.46 -1.03
CA TRP A 136 0.42 -9.35 -0.34
C TRP A 136 0.11 -10.57 0.53
N GLU A 137 0.42 -11.77 0.01
CA GLU A 137 0.32 -13.02 0.78
C GLU A 137 1.24 -13.00 2.01
N TYR A 138 2.50 -12.60 1.81
CA TYR A 138 3.48 -12.50 2.89
C TYR A 138 3.06 -11.47 3.96
N GLU A 139 2.60 -10.29 3.56
CA GLU A 139 2.14 -9.23 4.47
C GLU A 139 0.90 -9.67 5.26
N ALA A 140 -0.08 -10.30 4.60
CA ALA A 140 -1.27 -10.83 5.26
C ALA A 140 -0.92 -11.96 6.26
N GLY A 141 -0.09 -12.91 5.84
CA GLY A 141 0.38 -13.99 6.72
C GLY A 141 1.13 -13.46 7.94
N THR A 142 1.99 -12.46 7.74
CA THR A 142 2.73 -11.79 8.81
C THR A 142 1.78 -11.03 9.74
N ALA A 143 0.81 -10.29 9.22
CA ALA A 143 -0.18 -9.56 10.01
C ALA A 143 -1.00 -10.50 10.90
N LEU A 144 -1.47 -11.63 10.35
CA LEU A 144 -2.18 -12.67 11.10
C LEU A 144 -1.32 -13.28 12.22
N GLN A 145 -0.03 -13.55 11.96
CA GLN A 145 0.89 -14.06 12.96
C GLN A 145 1.13 -13.08 14.11
N HIS A 146 1.07 -11.77 13.83
CA HIS A 146 1.22 -10.71 14.84
C HIS A 146 -0.09 -10.29 15.48
N GLY A 147 -1.17 -11.05 15.30
CA GLY A 147 -2.45 -10.82 15.97
C GLY A 147 -3.24 -9.66 15.38
N LYS A 148 -3.21 -9.48 14.06
CA LYS A 148 -4.09 -8.54 13.36
C LYS A 148 -5.53 -8.76 13.79
N ALA A 149 -6.22 -7.69 14.19
CA ALA A 149 -7.59 -7.78 14.67
C ALA A 149 -8.53 -8.28 13.55
N PRO A 150 -9.42 -9.24 13.84
CA PRO A 150 -10.34 -9.79 12.85
C PRO A 150 -11.18 -8.71 12.13
N GLU A 151 -11.60 -7.70 12.86
CA GLU A 151 -12.40 -6.57 12.37
C GLU A 151 -11.65 -5.66 11.39
N GLU A 152 -10.34 -5.81 11.32
CA GLU A 152 -9.46 -5.08 10.41
C GLU A 152 -9.14 -5.87 9.14
N ILE A 153 -9.85 -6.96 8.85
CA ILE A 153 -9.73 -7.76 7.63
C ILE A 153 -11.12 -7.98 7.06
N ILE A 154 -11.38 -7.40 5.90
CA ILE A 154 -12.65 -7.59 5.16
C ILE A 154 -12.46 -8.71 4.15
N MET A 155 -13.42 -9.63 4.13
CA MET A 155 -13.46 -10.78 3.22
C MET A 155 -14.75 -10.72 2.39
N LEU A 156 -14.62 -10.86 1.09
CA LEU A 156 -15.74 -10.87 0.16
C LEU A 156 -15.94 -12.26 -0.40
N TRP A 157 -17.10 -12.84 -0.16
CA TRP A 157 -17.45 -14.20 -0.51
C TRP A 157 -18.51 -14.25 -1.60
N THR A 158 -18.61 -15.40 -2.29
CA THR A 158 -19.82 -15.76 -3.05
C THR A 158 -21.01 -15.88 -2.09
N PRO A 159 -22.28 -15.71 -2.56
CA PRO A 159 -23.46 -15.76 -1.69
C PRO A 159 -23.60 -17.06 -0.91
N ASP A 160 -23.20 -18.19 -1.49
CA ASP A 160 -23.18 -19.51 -0.86
C ASP A 160 -21.96 -19.70 0.08
N ARG A 161 -21.09 -18.70 0.19
CA ARG A 161 -19.85 -18.70 0.97
C ARG A 161 -18.86 -19.83 0.58
N SER A 162 -19.02 -20.41 -0.60
CA SER A 162 -18.14 -21.49 -1.06
C SER A 162 -16.77 -20.99 -1.51
N GLU A 163 -16.65 -19.72 -1.88
CA GLU A 163 -15.42 -19.15 -2.42
C GLU A 163 -15.15 -17.74 -1.92
N LEU A 164 -13.91 -17.51 -1.47
CA LEU A 164 -13.40 -16.15 -1.22
C LEU A 164 -13.01 -15.51 -2.55
N ILE A 165 -13.60 -14.36 -2.85
CA ILE A 165 -13.46 -13.65 -4.13
C ILE A 165 -12.86 -12.26 -4.00
N GLY A 166 -12.64 -11.78 -2.78
CA GLY A 166 -11.97 -10.51 -2.53
C GLY A 166 -11.59 -10.33 -1.06
N TYR A 167 -10.71 -9.37 -0.82
CA TYR A 167 -10.29 -9.00 0.54
C TYR A 167 -9.84 -7.55 0.60
N CYS A 168 -9.85 -6.98 1.79
CA CYS A 168 -9.22 -5.70 2.10
C CYS A 168 -8.62 -5.75 3.51
N MET A 169 -7.38 -5.31 3.63
CA MET A 169 -6.75 -5.09 4.93
C MET A 169 -7.04 -3.67 5.38
N LEU A 170 -7.42 -3.52 6.64
CA LEU A 170 -7.68 -2.23 7.29
C LEU A 170 -6.62 -1.95 8.35
N THR A 171 -6.45 -0.70 8.69
CA THR A 171 -5.59 -0.29 9.80
C THR A 171 -6.31 0.78 10.61
N VAL A 172 -6.40 0.57 11.92
CA VAL A 172 -6.86 1.58 12.87
C VAL A 172 -5.63 2.07 13.63
N GLU A 173 -5.30 3.36 13.45
CA GLU A 173 -4.21 3.95 14.23
C GLU A 173 -4.67 4.13 15.68
N LYS A 174 -3.76 3.82 16.61
CA LYS A 174 -4.02 3.90 18.04
C LYS A 174 -3.10 4.89 18.71
N ASP A 175 -3.61 5.59 19.70
CA ASP A 175 -2.83 6.48 20.55
C ASP A 175 -1.94 5.69 21.54
N ALA A 176 -1.20 6.40 22.39
CA ALA A 176 -0.35 5.79 23.42
C ALA A 176 -1.12 4.95 24.46
N ARG A 177 -2.45 5.09 24.54
CA ARG A 177 -3.35 4.32 25.41
C ARG A 177 -4.02 3.16 24.67
N GLN A 178 -3.58 2.86 23.44
CA GLN A 178 -4.15 1.83 22.57
C GLN A 178 -5.63 2.07 22.19
N GLN A 179 -6.07 3.33 22.20
CA GLN A 179 -7.41 3.74 21.74
C GLN A 179 -7.32 4.28 20.29
N PRO A 180 -8.36 4.06 19.45
CA PRO A 180 -8.43 4.68 18.15
C PRO A 180 -8.23 6.20 18.24
N ASN A 181 -7.40 6.76 17.35
CA ASN A 181 -7.09 8.19 17.32
C ASN A 181 -7.83 8.94 16.20
N GLY A 182 -8.85 8.31 15.60
CA GLY A 182 -9.61 8.86 14.49
C GLY A 182 -8.94 8.69 13.12
N ARG A 183 -7.73 8.13 13.06
CA ARG A 183 -7.00 7.89 11.82
C ARG A 183 -6.92 6.41 11.48
N GLY A 184 -6.88 6.12 10.21
CA GLY A 184 -6.71 4.74 9.75
C GLY A 184 -6.26 4.66 8.30
N GLY A 185 -6.20 3.46 7.79
CA GLY A 185 -5.83 3.18 6.41
C GLY A 185 -6.53 1.94 5.88
N LEU A 186 -6.49 1.78 4.59
CA LEU A 186 -6.89 0.54 3.94
C LEU A 186 -5.89 0.17 2.84
N GLY A 187 -5.70 -1.11 2.68
CA GLY A 187 -4.83 -1.70 1.67
C GLY A 187 -3.92 -2.78 2.28
N PRO A 188 -3.57 -3.73 1.44
CA PRO A 188 -4.04 -3.92 0.07
C PRO A 188 -5.53 -4.29 -0.01
N ILE A 189 -6.15 -3.93 -1.16
CA ILE A 189 -7.51 -4.33 -1.55
C ILE A 189 -7.45 -5.12 -2.85
N GLY A 190 -8.09 -6.27 -2.92
CA GLY A 190 -7.99 -7.14 -4.07
C GLY A 190 -9.25 -7.94 -4.36
N ILE A 191 -9.59 -8.07 -5.66
CA ILE A 191 -10.72 -8.82 -6.19
C ILE A 191 -10.21 -9.90 -7.15
N ALA A 192 -10.76 -11.10 -7.05
CA ALA A 192 -10.44 -12.22 -7.94
C ALA A 192 -10.56 -11.79 -9.41
N LYS A 193 -9.60 -12.18 -10.22
CA LYS A 193 -9.49 -11.77 -11.63
C LYS A 193 -10.78 -12.05 -12.41
N LYS A 194 -11.44 -13.18 -12.14
CA LYS A 194 -12.65 -13.64 -12.85
C LYS A 194 -13.87 -12.72 -12.71
N ILE A 195 -13.91 -11.87 -11.65
CA ILE A 195 -15.05 -10.97 -11.36
C ILE A 195 -14.70 -9.49 -11.51
N ARG A 196 -13.51 -9.17 -12.00
CA ARG A 196 -13.13 -7.79 -12.28
C ARG A 196 -13.98 -7.23 -13.44
N GLY A 197 -14.16 -5.92 -13.45
CA GLY A 197 -14.98 -5.24 -14.46
C GLY A 197 -16.47 -5.19 -14.16
N HIS A 198 -16.94 -5.80 -13.06
CA HIS A 198 -18.33 -5.78 -12.61
C HIS A 198 -18.56 -4.83 -11.42
N HIS A 199 -17.70 -3.86 -11.22
CA HIS A 199 -17.74 -2.88 -10.12
C HIS A 199 -17.76 -3.48 -8.71
N VAL A 200 -17.40 -4.76 -8.56
CA VAL A 200 -17.30 -5.45 -7.26
C VAL A 200 -16.20 -4.81 -6.37
N GLY A 201 -15.21 -4.17 -7.00
CA GLY A 201 -14.20 -3.38 -6.30
C GLY A 201 -14.79 -2.19 -5.55
N ASP A 202 -15.81 -1.53 -6.14
CA ASP A 202 -16.49 -0.38 -5.53
C ASP A 202 -17.27 -0.83 -4.28
N TYR A 203 -17.91 -2.00 -4.35
CA TYR A 203 -18.63 -2.59 -3.24
C TYR A 203 -17.71 -2.93 -2.06
N ILE A 204 -16.61 -3.68 -2.28
CA ILE A 204 -15.72 -4.01 -1.16
C ILE A 204 -15.01 -2.77 -0.60
N LEU A 205 -14.72 -1.76 -1.43
CA LEU A 205 -14.19 -0.48 -0.95
C LEU A 205 -15.20 0.21 -0.04
N HIS A 206 -16.47 0.33 -0.48
CA HIS A 206 -17.54 0.89 0.34
C HIS A 206 -17.67 0.16 1.69
N GLN A 207 -17.73 -1.18 1.70
CA GLN A 207 -17.81 -1.99 2.91
C GLN A 207 -16.61 -1.76 3.84
N SER A 208 -15.42 -1.61 3.26
CA SER A 208 -14.19 -1.30 4.00
C SER A 208 -14.24 0.07 4.68
N LEU A 209 -14.74 1.10 3.99
CA LEU A 209 -14.92 2.44 4.54
C LEU A 209 -16.00 2.45 5.65
N CYS A 210 -17.12 1.74 5.46
CA CYS A 210 -18.13 1.56 6.49
C CYS A 210 -17.58 0.87 7.74
N GLN A 211 -16.76 -0.16 7.57
CA GLN A 211 -16.12 -0.87 8.68
C GLN A 211 -15.13 0.02 9.43
N LEU A 212 -14.26 0.75 8.72
CA LEU A 212 -13.36 1.71 9.35
C LEU A 212 -14.10 2.75 10.18
N ARG A 213 -15.23 3.26 9.68
CA ARG A 213 -16.08 4.20 10.41
C ARG A 213 -16.66 3.57 11.69
N LYS A 214 -17.13 2.31 11.63
CA LYS A 214 -17.57 1.56 12.81
C LYS A 214 -16.46 1.38 13.85
N LEU A 215 -15.20 1.29 13.40
CA LEU A 215 -14.02 1.19 14.26
C LEU A 215 -13.52 2.55 14.78
N GLY A 216 -14.25 3.64 14.53
CA GLY A 216 -13.93 4.97 15.03
C GLY A 216 -12.90 5.75 14.20
N VAL A 217 -12.71 5.38 12.94
CA VAL A 217 -11.85 6.10 12.00
C VAL A 217 -12.65 7.21 11.34
N GLU A 218 -12.11 8.43 11.34
CA GLU A 218 -12.67 9.63 10.73
C GLU A 218 -11.90 10.03 9.45
N THR A 219 -10.59 9.79 9.43
CA THR A 219 -9.73 10.09 8.28
C THR A 219 -8.95 8.86 7.86
N VAL A 220 -8.98 8.55 6.58
CA VAL A 220 -8.30 7.40 5.99
C VAL A 220 -7.17 7.85 5.09
N ASN A 221 -6.00 7.22 5.26
CA ASN A 221 -4.87 7.31 4.36
C ASN A 221 -4.72 6.01 3.54
N ILE A 222 -4.52 6.14 2.24
CA ILE A 222 -4.31 5.02 1.31
C ILE A 222 -2.95 5.21 0.68
N ASP A 223 -2.00 4.40 1.12
CA ASP A 223 -0.61 4.51 0.69
C ASP A 223 -0.37 3.79 -0.63
N TRP A 224 0.59 4.32 -1.39
CA TRP A 224 1.22 3.65 -2.52
C TRP A 224 0.24 3.08 -3.55
N THR A 225 -0.71 3.89 -4.00
CA THR A 225 -1.63 3.49 -5.05
C THR A 225 -1.38 4.22 -6.38
N ILE A 226 -1.72 3.59 -7.49
CA ILE A 226 -1.86 4.21 -8.82
C ILE A 226 -3.34 4.47 -9.16
N LEU A 227 -4.26 3.97 -8.34
CA LEU A 227 -5.70 3.92 -8.61
C LEU A 227 -6.44 5.18 -8.12
N LYS A 228 -5.89 6.37 -8.40
CA LYS A 228 -6.46 7.64 -7.94
C LYS A 228 -7.95 7.81 -8.30
N ALA A 229 -8.35 7.43 -9.52
CA ALA A 229 -9.74 7.57 -9.97
C ALA A 229 -10.68 6.60 -9.21
N PHE A 230 -10.22 5.38 -8.93
CA PHE A 230 -10.99 4.38 -8.18
C PHE A 230 -11.34 4.85 -6.77
N TYR A 231 -10.38 5.40 -6.05
CA TYR A 231 -10.65 5.93 -4.71
C TYR A 231 -11.33 7.31 -4.73
N GLY A 232 -11.11 8.08 -5.81
CA GLY A 232 -11.70 9.41 -5.99
C GLY A 232 -13.24 9.41 -6.07
N GLN A 233 -13.87 8.28 -6.37
CA GLN A 233 -15.34 8.12 -6.32
C GLN A 233 -15.91 8.30 -4.91
N PHE A 234 -15.11 8.09 -3.87
CA PHE A 234 -15.42 8.35 -2.45
C PHE A 234 -14.73 9.60 -1.91
N ASP A 235 -14.44 10.57 -2.78
CA ASP A 235 -13.83 11.87 -2.45
C ASP A 235 -12.41 11.80 -1.88
N PHE A 236 -11.68 10.69 -2.15
CA PHE A 236 -10.26 10.66 -1.83
C PHE A 236 -9.44 11.50 -2.81
N TYR A 237 -8.51 12.27 -2.29
CA TYR A 237 -7.62 13.12 -3.08
C TYR A 237 -6.14 12.77 -2.85
N ALA A 238 -5.29 13.12 -3.83
CA ALA A 238 -3.85 12.89 -3.71
C ALA A 238 -3.22 13.90 -2.73
N ALA A 239 -2.91 13.44 -1.52
CA ALA A 239 -2.19 14.21 -0.51
C ALA A 239 -0.68 14.28 -0.84
N ARG A 240 -0.13 13.19 -1.40
CA ARG A 240 1.26 13.11 -1.84
C ARG A 240 1.36 12.39 -3.18
N THR A 241 2.40 12.74 -3.93
CA THR A 241 2.72 12.09 -5.22
C THR A 241 4.17 11.65 -5.21
N TYR A 242 4.45 10.48 -5.78
CA TYR A 242 5.78 9.89 -5.86
C TYR A 242 6.05 9.34 -7.25
N ARG A 243 7.33 9.29 -7.62
CA ARG A 243 7.82 8.55 -8.78
C ARG A 243 8.70 7.40 -8.31
N ALA A 244 8.29 6.17 -8.62
CA ALA A 244 9.07 4.99 -8.32
C ALA A 244 10.36 4.97 -9.12
N ALA A 245 11.44 4.48 -8.51
CA ALA A 245 12.72 4.31 -9.18
C ALA A 245 13.49 3.13 -8.60
N TYR A 246 14.25 2.48 -9.45
CA TYR A 246 15.11 1.35 -9.07
C TYR A 246 16.43 1.38 -9.83
N MET A 247 17.39 0.61 -9.36
CA MET A 247 18.69 0.40 -10.00
C MET A 247 19.12 -1.05 -9.82
N GLU A 248 19.63 -1.66 -10.87
CA GLU A 248 20.44 -2.88 -10.80
C GLU A 248 21.91 -2.47 -10.54
N LEU A 249 22.58 -3.13 -9.57
CA LEU A 249 23.93 -2.78 -9.10
C LEU A 249 25.04 -3.60 -9.76
#